data_6893fe894a01d1262a4e966773f48e53
#
_entry.id   6893fe894a01d1262a4e966773f48e53
#
_cell.length_a   1.000
_cell.length_b   1.000
_cell.length_c   1.000
_cell.angle_alpha   90.00
_cell.angle_beta   90.00
_cell.angle_gamma   90.00
#
_symmetry.space_group_name_H-M   'P 1'
#
loop_
_entity.id
_entity.type
_entity.pdbx_description
1 polymer ?
#
loop_
_entity_poly.entity_id
_entity_poly.type
_entity_poly.pdbx_seq_one_letter_code
_entity_poly.pdbx_strand_id
1 'polypeptide(L)'
;MSWIKGNGGEKGGTKYISKKYGLINAGPVNTFSNYSLVSENRVYKIKKINNLQKLTLMGCAIPTAFNAIFNSLKVKKGKTIIIAGMGGLGIACLYAAIIARCDKIICIDMNKEKLKKIKKLKNVVSICNKNKNLKTLLEKQVKFVDYSIDCTGNIGVINQLLNFTKFLGGKCLIIGNPDPNKKISLDPWHFILGKTLLGAWNTNKSFEKNFYKFLKIFLASKVHKYFISKTYKLSNINRAFEDLKSGKVLRPTIKF
;
A
#
# COMPACT_ATOMS: atom_id res chain seq x y z
N MET A 1 -14.50 -0.76 -8.12
CA MET A 1 -13.83 -1.11 -6.86
C MET A 1 -14.17 -2.56 -6.56
N SER A 2 -13.18 -3.43 -6.49
CA SER A 2 -13.41 -4.88 -6.45
C SER A 2 -13.93 -5.41 -5.12
N TRP A 3 -13.69 -4.69 -4.05
CA TRP A 3 -14.12 -5.05 -2.70
C TRP A 3 -15.23 -4.15 -2.16
N ILE A 4 -15.56 -3.09 -2.88
CA ILE A 4 -16.72 -2.25 -2.62
C ILE A 4 -17.78 -2.63 -3.66
N LYS A 5 -18.74 -3.44 -3.28
CA LYS A 5 -19.82 -3.86 -4.16
C LYS A 5 -20.83 -2.73 -4.29
N GLY A 6 -20.75 -1.99 -5.40
CA GLY A 6 -21.71 -0.95 -5.72
C GLY A 6 -21.71 0.26 -4.78
N ASN A 7 -22.70 1.12 -4.91
CA ASN A 7 -22.79 2.38 -4.17
C ASN A 7 -23.40 2.26 -2.77
N GLY A 8 -23.73 1.07 -2.28
CA GLY A 8 -24.46 0.90 -1.04
C GLY A 8 -25.83 1.58 -1.06
N GLY A 9 -26.73 1.23 -0.16
CA GLY A 9 -28.06 1.85 -0.06
C GLY A 9 -28.03 3.34 0.34
N GLU A 10 -26.89 3.85 0.80
CA GLU A 10 -26.73 5.23 1.24
C GLU A 10 -25.90 6.03 0.22
N LYS A 11 -26.58 6.86 -0.56
CA LYS A 11 -25.92 7.93 -1.32
C LYS A 11 -25.31 8.91 -0.32
N GLY A 12 -23.98 9.04 -0.28
CA GLY A 12 -23.27 10.03 0.55
C GLY A 12 -22.73 9.53 1.89
N GLY A 13 -22.79 8.22 2.18
CA GLY A 13 -22.20 7.63 3.38
C GLY A 13 -23.05 7.71 4.66
N THR A 14 -22.55 7.10 5.73
CA THR A 14 -23.22 7.05 7.03
C THR A 14 -23.19 8.41 7.71
N LYS A 15 -24.37 8.90 8.10
CA LYS A 15 -24.54 10.19 8.78
C LYS A 15 -24.82 9.98 10.26
N TYR A 16 -24.15 10.76 11.11
CA TYR A 16 -24.38 10.80 12.54
C TYR A 16 -24.77 12.21 12.98
N ILE A 17 -25.59 12.32 14.01
CA ILE A 17 -25.95 13.62 14.60
C ILE A 17 -25.21 13.75 15.92
N SER A 18 -24.42 14.79 16.03
CA SER A 18 -23.71 15.15 17.25
C SER A 18 -24.33 16.42 17.85
N LYS A 19 -24.57 16.40 19.16
CA LYS A 19 -25.03 17.61 19.88
C LYS A 19 -24.02 18.77 19.74
N LYS A 20 -22.72 18.48 19.64
CA LYS A 20 -21.65 19.48 19.56
C LYS A 20 -21.34 19.93 18.13
N TYR A 21 -21.35 18.99 17.17
CA TYR A 21 -20.83 19.23 15.82
C TYR A 21 -21.92 19.16 14.73
N GLY A 22 -23.19 18.94 15.09
CA GLY A 22 -24.29 18.81 14.14
C GLY A 22 -24.18 17.51 13.33
N LEU A 23 -24.50 17.59 12.04
CA LEU A 23 -24.48 16.45 11.14
C LEU A 23 -23.03 16.08 10.74
N ILE A 24 -22.63 14.85 11.03
CA ILE A 24 -21.32 14.30 10.68
C ILE A 24 -21.47 13.26 9.59
N ASN A 25 -20.81 13.45 8.46
CA ASN A 25 -20.69 12.43 7.41
C ASN A 25 -19.40 11.63 7.64
N ALA A 26 -19.54 10.38 8.06
CA ALA A 26 -18.42 9.49 8.37
C ALA A 26 -17.98 8.62 7.18
N GLY A 27 -18.48 8.90 5.97
CA GLY A 27 -18.20 8.13 4.77
C GLY A 27 -19.01 6.82 4.66
N PRO A 28 -18.79 6.03 3.61
CA PRO A 28 -19.58 4.83 3.33
C PRO A 28 -19.40 3.69 4.34
N VAL A 29 -18.28 3.67 5.05
CA VAL A 29 -17.96 2.68 6.08
C VAL A 29 -17.18 3.38 7.19
N ASN A 30 -17.72 3.39 8.38
CA ASN A 30 -17.06 3.89 9.58
C ASN A 30 -16.84 2.75 10.56
N THR A 31 -15.59 2.51 10.93
CA THR A 31 -15.20 1.43 11.84
C THR A 31 -14.42 1.93 13.08
N PHE A 32 -14.24 3.25 13.25
CA PHE A 32 -13.68 3.82 14.47
C PHE A 32 -14.79 4.14 15.48
N SER A 33 -15.61 3.14 15.78
CA SER A 33 -16.77 3.23 16.67
C SER A 33 -17.10 1.84 17.24
N ASN A 34 -17.75 1.81 18.41
CA ASN A 34 -18.21 0.57 19.02
C ASN A 34 -19.28 -0.15 18.18
N TYR A 35 -20.08 0.63 17.46
CA TYR A 35 -21.10 0.13 16.54
C TYR A 35 -20.95 0.83 15.18
N SER A 36 -21.17 0.09 14.11
CA SER A 36 -21.11 0.61 12.74
C SER A 36 -22.32 0.17 11.94
N LEU A 37 -22.95 1.10 11.26
CA LEU A 37 -23.97 0.80 10.27
C LEU A 37 -23.30 0.66 8.92
N VAL A 38 -23.39 -0.51 8.30
CA VAL A 38 -22.71 -0.83 7.02
C VAL A 38 -23.70 -1.53 6.10
N SER A 39 -23.78 -1.09 4.86
CA SER A 39 -24.60 -1.75 3.84
C SER A 39 -24.09 -3.17 3.56
N GLU A 40 -25.00 -4.12 3.38
CA GLU A 40 -24.67 -5.55 3.15
C GLU A 40 -23.71 -5.75 1.98
N ASN A 41 -23.87 -4.99 0.88
CA ASN A 41 -23.00 -5.03 -0.28
C ASN A 41 -21.55 -4.52 -0.04
N ARG A 42 -21.26 -4.01 1.16
CA ARG A 42 -19.92 -3.57 1.58
C ARG A 42 -19.30 -4.52 2.60
N VAL A 43 -19.98 -5.59 2.94
CA VAL A 43 -19.52 -6.62 3.90
C VAL A 43 -19.15 -7.88 3.14
N TYR A 44 -18.05 -8.50 3.56
CA TYR A 44 -17.66 -9.82 3.09
C TYR A 44 -17.58 -10.75 4.28
N LYS A 45 -18.46 -11.78 4.32
CA LYS A 45 -18.47 -12.77 5.38
C LYS A 45 -17.26 -13.70 5.23
N ILE A 46 -16.47 -13.83 6.27
CA ILE A 46 -15.32 -14.73 6.33
C ILE A 46 -15.56 -15.87 7.32
N LYS A 47 -14.88 -17.00 7.12
CA LYS A 47 -14.84 -18.09 8.09
C LYS A 47 -14.21 -17.60 9.40
N LYS A 48 -14.63 -18.18 10.54
CA LYS A 48 -14.03 -17.88 11.85
C LYS A 48 -12.52 -18.10 11.82
N ILE A 49 -11.76 -17.10 12.22
CA ILE A 49 -10.30 -17.13 12.25
C ILE A 49 -9.86 -16.63 13.63
N ASN A 50 -8.94 -17.35 14.24
CA ASN A 50 -8.32 -16.93 15.49
C ASN A 50 -7.42 -15.71 15.25
N ASN A 51 -7.42 -14.75 16.17
CA ASN A 51 -6.63 -13.53 16.11
C ASN A 51 -7.07 -12.55 15.00
N LEU A 52 -8.25 -11.97 15.18
CA LEU A 52 -8.87 -10.99 14.28
C LEU A 52 -7.99 -9.74 14.02
N GLN A 53 -7.10 -9.40 14.96
CA GLN A 53 -6.22 -8.26 14.81
C GLN A 53 -5.35 -8.35 13.55
N LYS A 54 -4.92 -9.55 13.16
CA LYS A 54 -4.15 -9.77 11.92
C LYS A 54 -4.98 -9.48 10.68
N LEU A 55 -6.29 -9.66 10.77
CA LEU A 55 -7.21 -9.48 9.64
C LEU A 55 -7.48 -8.03 9.30
N THR A 56 -7.20 -7.08 10.20
CA THR A 56 -7.40 -5.63 9.93
C THR A 56 -6.64 -5.15 8.68
N LEU A 57 -5.54 -5.80 8.34
CA LEU A 57 -4.75 -5.50 7.15
C LEU A 57 -5.33 -6.09 5.85
N MET A 58 -6.20 -7.10 5.97
CA MET A 58 -6.81 -7.78 4.83
C MET A 58 -7.94 -6.98 4.17
N GLY A 59 -8.42 -5.91 4.81
CA GLY A 59 -9.45 -5.05 4.24
C GLY A 59 -8.96 -4.18 3.07
N CYS A 60 -7.67 -3.82 3.02
CA CYS A 60 -7.15 -2.92 2.00
C CYS A 60 -5.68 -3.20 1.64
N ALA A 61 -4.74 -2.93 2.55
CA ALA A 61 -3.32 -2.83 2.23
C ALA A 61 -2.72 -4.15 1.69
N ILE A 62 -2.99 -5.28 2.32
CA ILE A 62 -2.44 -6.58 1.89
C ILE A 62 -3.02 -7.04 0.55
N PRO A 63 -4.35 -7.07 0.33
CA PRO A 63 -4.89 -7.45 -0.96
C PRO A 63 -4.41 -6.55 -2.10
N THR A 64 -4.34 -5.25 -1.87
CA THR A 64 -3.85 -4.30 -2.87
C THR A 64 -2.40 -4.57 -3.24
N ALA A 65 -1.52 -4.70 -2.25
CA ALA A 65 -0.11 -4.98 -2.47
C ALA A 65 0.13 -6.34 -3.13
N PHE A 66 -0.57 -7.39 -2.68
CA PHE A 66 -0.44 -8.72 -3.26
C PHE A 66 -0.96 -8.77 -4.69
N ASN A 67 -2.06 -8.06 -4.96
CA ASN A 67 -2.55 -7.89 -6.34
C ASN A 67 -1.53 -7.15 -7.20
N ALA A 68 -0.92 -6.08 -6.70
CA ALA A 68 0.10 -5.31 -7.38
C ALA A 68 1.29 -6.20 -7.80
N ILE A 69 1.84 -6.96 -6.86
CA ILE A 69 3.02 -7.80 -7.07
C ILE A 69 2.70 -9.05 -7.89
N PHE A 70 1.67 -9.82 -7.49
CA PHE A 70 1.45 -11.15 -8.07
C PHE A 70 0.59 -11.14 -9.33
N ASN A 71 -0.35 -10.19 -9.46
CA ASN A 71 -1.29 -10.18 -10.57
C ASN A 71 -1.01 -9.07 -11.59
N SER A 72 -0.78 -7.81 -11.16
CA SER A 72 -0.56 -6.69 -12.07
C SER A 72 0.84 -6.70 -12.66
N LEU A 73 1.87 -6.66 -11.82
CA LEU A 73 3.26 -6.72 -12.28
C LEU A 73 3.68 -8.14 -12.67
N LYS A 74 3.10 -9.16 -12.05
CA LYS A 74 3.49 -10.57 -12.21
C LYS A 74 4.99 -10.74 -11.92
N VAL A 75 5.42 -10.22 -10.79
CA VAL A 75 6.83 -10.21 -10.37
C VAL A 75 7.39 -11.61 -10.34
N LYS A 76 8.52 -11.80 -11.00
CA LYS A 76 9.22 -13.09 -11.07
C LYS A 76 10.36 -13.14 -10.04
N LYS A 77 10.68 -14.36 -9.58
CA LYS A 77 11.87 -14.64 -8.74
C LYS A 77 13.14 -14.12 -9.41
N GLY A 78 14.10 -13.65 -8.62
CA GLY A 78 15.40 -13.21 -9.10
C GLY A 78 15.41 -11.79 -9.69
N LYS A 79 14.28 -11.08 -9.63
CA LYS A 79 14.13 -9.76 -10.24
C LYS A 79 14.39 -8.63 -9.26
N THR A 80 14.69 -7.45 -9.80
CA THR A 80 14.93 -6.22 -9.01
C THR A 80 13.71 -5.31 -9.07
N ILE A 81 13.35 -4.76 -7.91
CA ILE A 81 12.19 -3.86 -7.79
C ILE A 81 12.51 -2.61 -6.94
N ILE A 82 11.99 -1.46 -7.38
CA ILE A 82 11.94 -0.24 -6.57
C ILE A 82 10.52 -0.07 -6.01
N ILE A 83 10.41 0.27 -4.73
CA ILE A 83 9.15 0.60 -4.06
C ILE A 83 9.32 1.97 -3.40
N ALA A 84 8.57 2.96 -3.87
CA ALA A 84 8.59 4.31 -3.32
C ALA A 84 7.41 4.53 -2.38
N GLY A 85 7.72 5.05 -1.17
CA GLY A 85 6.75 5.29 -0.09
C GLY A 85 6.60 4.10 0.84
N MET A 86 7.20 4.16 2.04
CA MET A 86 7.13 3.12 3.07
C MET A 86 6.01 3.40 4.08
N GLY A 87 4.82 3.75 3.57
CA GLY A 87 3.57 3.73 4.32
C GLY A 87 2.99 2.31 4.43
N GLY A 88 1.75 2.19 4.89
CA GLY A 88 1.10 0.88 5.02
C GLY A 88 1.06 0.06 3.72
N LEU A 89 0.83 0.72 2.59
CA LEU A 89 0.79 0.06 1.28
C LEU A 89 2.19 -0.34 0.80
N GLY A 90 3.18 0.57 0.90
CA GLY A 90 4.55 0.27 0.45
C GLY A 90 5.22 -0.84 1.27
N ILE A 91 4.98 -0.87 2.59
CA ILE A 91 5.43 -1.99 3.44
C ILE A 91 4.76 -3.30 3.00
N ALA A 92 3.46 -3.28 2.66
CA ALA A 92 2.79 -4.47 2.14
C ALA A 92 3.38 -4.94 0.81
N CYS A 93 3.72 -4.00 -0.09
CA CYS A 93 4.42 -4.29 -1.35
C CYS A 93 5.84 -4.86 -1.11
N LEU A 94 6.59 -4.30 -0.16
CA LEU A 94 7.89 -4.82 0.23
C LEU A 94 7.82 -6.30 0.62
N TYR A 95 6.88 -6.65 1.49
CA TYR A 95 6.74 -8.04 1.90
C TYR A 95 6.23 -8.95 0.79
N ALA A 96 5.34 -8.46 -0.07
CA ALA A 96 4.94 -9.21 -1.25
C ALA A 96 6.12 -9.46 -2.20
N ALA A 97 7.04 -8.49 -2.36
CA ALA A 97 8.26 -8.63 -3.15
C ALA A 97 9.25 -9.63 -2.52
N ILE A 98 9.39 -9.65 -1.18
CA ILE A 98 10.18 -10.68 -0.46
C ILE A 98 9.59 -12.07 -0.72
N ILE A 99 8.26 -12.23 -0.61
CA ILE A 99 7.56 -13.50 -0.87
C ILE A 99 7.73 -13.93 -2.34
N ALA A 100 7.74 -12.96 -3.28
CA ALA A 100 8.04 -13.19 -4.70
C ALA A 100 9.52 -13.56 -4.95
N ARG A 101 10.36 -13.52 -3.93
CA ARG A 101 11.81 -13.83 -4.00
C ARG A 101 12.56 -12.90 -4.95
N CYS A 102 12.33 -11.60 -4.82
CA CYS A 102 13.15 -10.60 -5.50
C CYS A 102 14.59 -10.63 -4.97
N ASP A 103 15.56 -10.51 -5.85
CA ASP A 103 16.98 -10.51 -5.47
C ASP A 103 17.42 -9.19 -4.87
N LYS A 104 16.84 -8.08 -5.34
CA LYS A 104 17.09 -6.75 -4.80
C LYS A 104 15.81 -5.95 -4.71
N ILE A 105 15.54 -5.37 -3.54
CA ILE A 105 14.37 -4.54 -3.27
C ILE A 105 14.85 -3.19 -2.77
N ILE A 106 14.62 -2.14 -3.54
CA ILE A 106 15.01 -0.78 -3.20
C ILE A 106 13.79 -0.05 -2.64
N CYS A 107 13.85 0.32 -1.37
CA CYS A 107 12.78 1.00 -0.65
C CYS A 107 13.12 2.48 -0.44
N ILE A 108 12.23 3.37 -0.86
CA ILE A 108 12.42 4.81 -0.80
C ILE A 108 11.37 5.45 0.11
N ASP A 109 11.78 6.31 1.03
CA ASP A 109 10.88 7.15 1.83
C ASP A 109 11.64 8.40 2.31
N MET A 110 10.93 9.48 2.60
CA MET A 110 11.50 10.67 3.24
C MET A 110 11.72 10.48 4.74
N ASN A 111 11.03 9.54 5.37
CA ASN A 111 11.07 9.28 6.81
C ASN A 111 12.10 8.20 7.15
N LYS A 112 13.22 8.61 7.76
CA LYS A 112 14.30 7.70 8.18
C LYS A 112 13.84 6.63 9.18
N GLU A 113 12.88 6.96 10.07
CA GLU A 113 12.43 6.02 11.10
C GLU A 113 11.67 4.83 10.51
N LYS A 114 10.89 5.07 9.44
CA LYS A 114 10.25 3.98 8.69
C LYS A 114 11.29 3.08 8.03
N LEU A 115 12.32 3.67 7.43
CA LEU A 115 13.40 2.96 6.74
C LEU A 115 14.27 2.14 7.70
N LYS A 116 14.55 2.63 8.91
CA LYS A 116 15.29 1.88 9.93
C LYS A 116 14.64 0.54 10.26
N LYS A 117 13.30 0.46 10.25
CA LYS A 117 12.55 -0.76 10.59
C LYS A 117 12.70 -1.88 9.56
N ILE A 118 13.03 -1.54 8.32
CA ILE A 118 13.18 -2.50 7.21
C ILE A 118 14.64 -2.74 6.81
N LYS A 119 15.58 -1.92 7.29
CA LYS A 119 17.01 -1.97 6.91
C LYS A 119 17.66 -3.34 7.14
N LYS A 120 17.19 -4.09 8.13
CA LYS A 120 17.75 -5.41 8.49
C LYS A 120 17.16 -6.57 7.66
N LEU A 121 16.20 -6.30 6.79
CA LEU A 121 15.63 -7.34 5.93
C LEU A 121 16.61 -7.72 4.82
N LYS A 122 16.73 -9.03 4.58
CA LYS A 122 17.59 -9.56 3.51
C LYS A 122 17.17 -9.00 2.14
N ASN A 123 18.13 -8.67 1.31
CA ASN A 123 17.95 -8.14 -0.06
C ASN A 123 17.26 -6.76 -0.13
N VAL A 124 17.16 -6.03 1.00
CA VAL A 124 16.52 -4.72 1.05
C VAL A 124 17.56 -3.60 1.13
N VAL A 125 17.50 -2.67 0.19
CA VAL A 125 18.25 -1.41 0.20
C VAL A 125 17.30 -0.28 0.56
N SER A 126 17.63 0.52 1.58
CA SER A 126 16.80 1.63 2.06
C SER A 126 17.40 2.96 1.65
N ILE A 127 16.64 3.80 0.96
CA ILE A 127 17.04 5.13 0.49
C ILE A 127 16.17 6.20 1.13
N CYS A 128 16.79 7.10 1.88
CA CYS A 128 16.13 8.29 2.39
C CYS A 128 16.34 9.45 1.42
N ASN A 129 15.26 9.92 0.79
CA ASN A 129 15.31 11.01 -0.19
C ASN A 129 14.87 12.37 0.38
N LYS A 130 14.78 12.52 1.71
CA LYS A 130 14.48 13.80 2.34
C LYS A 130 15.54 14.85 1.97
N ASN A 131 15.12 15.93 1.31
CA ASN A 131 16.00 17.02 0.85
C ASN A 131 17.19 16.57 -0.05
N LYS A 132 17.00 15.48 -0.82
CA LYS A 132 18.02 14.91 -1.69
C LYS A 132 17.46 14.62 -3.06
N ASN A 133 18.31 14.72 -4.08
CA ASN A 133 17.94 14.37 -5.45
C ASN A 133 17.78 12.83 -5.55
N LEU A 134 16.55 12.39 -5.84
CA LEU A 134 16.23 10.97 -5.94
C LEU A 134 16.97 10.29 -7.09
N LYS A 135 17.15 10.96 -8.23
CA LYS A 135 17.88 10.45 -9.38
C LYS A 135 19.30 10.05 -8.97
N THR A 136 20.07 10.98 -8.40
CA THR A 136 21.45 10.72 -7.95
C THR A 136 21.54 9.61 -6.91
N LEU A 137 20.54 9.48 -6.03
CA LEU A 137 20.52 8.40 -5.04
C LEU A 137 20.28 7.04 -5.68
N LEU A 138 19.42 6.97 -6.71
CA LEU A 138 19.13 5.73 -7.43
C LEU A 138 20.28 5.31 -8.34
N GLU A 139 20.93 6.23 -9.02
CA GLU A 139 22.11 5.98 -9.88
C GLU A 139 23.24 5.25 -9.13
N LYS A 140 23.42 5.57 -7.84
CA LYS A 140 24.38 4.88 -6.95
C LYS A 140 24.00 3.42 -6.63
N GLN A 141 22.75 3.04 -6.87
CA GLN A 141 22.24 1.73 -6.47
C GLN A 141 22.00 0.80 -7.66
N VAL A 142 21.49 1.34 -8.76
CA VAL A 142 21.11 0.58 -9.96
C VAL A 142 21.21 1.42 -11.21
N LYS A 143 21.50 0.79 -12.35
CA LYS A 143 21.31 1.40 -13.68
C LYS A 143 19.82 1.34 -14.05
N PHE A 144 19.22 0.15 -13.96
CA PHE A 144 17.80 -0.09 -14.20
C PHE A 144 17.28 -1.22 -13.30
N VAL A 145 15.94 -1.25 -13.14
CA VAL A 145 15.21 -2.30 -12.42
C VAL A 145 14.16 -2.94 -13.31
N ASP A 146 13.78 -4.19 -13.03
CA ASP A 146 12.73 -4.89 -13.76
C ASP A 146 11.34 -4.29 -13.47
N TYR A 147 11.12 -3.88 -12.21
CA TYR A 147 9.83 -3.37 -11.74
C TYR A 147 10.01 -2.14 -10.87
N SER A 148 9.05 -1.24 -10.92
CA SER A 148 8.94 -0.14 -9.96
C SER A 148 7.50 0.06 -9.53
N ILE A 149 7.28 0.49 -8.26
CA ILE A 149 5.96 0.75 -7.70
C ILE A 149 5.97 2.10 -6.99
N ASP A 150 5.03 2.95 -7.38
CA ASP A 150 4.71 4.15 -6.62
C ASP A 150 3.59 3.87 -5.61
N CYS A 151 3.89 4.14 -4.33
CA CYS A 151 2.93 4.17 -3.22
C CYS A 151 2.82 5.57 -2.60
N THR A 152 3.38 6.61 -3.26
CA THR A 152 3.43 7.98 -2.74
C THR A 152 2.38 8.89 -3.33
N GLY A 153 2.01 8.69 -4.60
CA GLY A 153 1.22 9.62 -5.38
C GLY A 153 1.97 10.89 -5.79
N ASN A 154 3.29 10.94 -5.59
CA ASN A 154 4.09 12.11 -5.98
C ASN A 154 4.53 12.00 -7.44
N ILE A 155 4.16 12.98 -8.25
CA ILE A 155 4.42 12.98 -9.70
C ILE A 155 5.93 12.93 -10.03
N GLY A 156 6.74 13.69 -9.31
CA GLY A 156 8.20 13.67 -9.50
C GLY A 156 8.81 12.30 -9.19
N VAL A 157 8.30 11.62 -8.16
CA VAL A 157 8.72 10.25 -7.83
C VAL A 157 8.29 9.28 -8.92
N ILE A 158 7.05 9.36 -9.41
CA ILE A 158 6.52 8.49 -10.48
C ILE A 158 7.40 8.61 -11.74
N ASN A 159 7.76 9.84 -12.15
CA ASN A 159 8.62 10.06 -13.30
C ASN A 159 10.00 9.42 -13.10
N GLN A 160 10.61 9.58 -11.92
CA GLN A 160 11.89 8.94 -11.63
C GLN A 160 11.78 7.40 -11.65
N LEU A 161 10.73 6.83 -11.10
CA LEU A 161 10.52 5.38 -11.13
C LEU A 161 10.43 4.85 -12.57
N LEU A 162 9.73 5.56 -13.45
CA LEU A 162 9.64 5.17 -14.87
C LEU A 162 11.00 5.28 -15.57
N ASN A 163 11.81 6.33 -15.27
CA ASN A 163 13.16 6.49 -15.80
C ASN A 163 14.06 5.31 -15.43
N PHE A 164 14.02 4.87 -14.18
CA PHE A 164 14.83 3.74 -13.69
C PHE A 164 14.26 2.37 -14.01
N THR A 165 13.04 2.28 -14.55
CA THR A 165 12.49 1.01 -15.05
C THR A 165 13.17 0.66 -16.37
N LYS A 166 13.62 -0.59 -16.54
CA LYS A 166 14.36 -1.04 -17.71
C LYS A 166 13.53 -0.96 -19.00
N PHE A 167 14.20 -0.81 -20.12
CA PHE A 167 13.62 -1.02 -21.44
C PHE A 167 13.25 -2.51 -21.68
N LEU A 168 12.51 -2.80 -22.74
CA LEU A 168 12.16 -4.14 -23.18
C LEU A 168 11.53 -5.00 -22.05
N GLY A 169 10.32 -4.62 -21.64
CA GLY A 169 9.50 -5.38 -20.69
C GLY A 169 9.59 -4.96 -19.23
N GLY A 170 10.26 -3.85 -18.90
CA GLY A 170 10.18 -3.23 -17.58
C GLY A 170 8.78 -2.67 -17.31
N LYS A 171 8.31 -2.76 -16.05
CA LYS A 171 6.97 -2.32 -15.65
C LYS A 171 7.00 -1.37 -14.47
N CYS A 172 6.38 -0.21 -14.63
CA CYS A 172 6.14 0.77 -13.57
C CYS A 172 4.66 0.74 -13.17
N LEU A 173 4.36 0.63 -11.90
CA LEU A 173 3.00 0.55 -11.38
C LEU A 173 2.70 1.72 -10.44
N ILE A 174 1.61 2.42 -10.68
CA ILE A 174 1.09 3.49 -9.83
C ILE A 174 -0.06 2.95 -8.99
N ILE A 175 0.07 3.01 -7.66
CA ILE A 175 -0.98 2.68 -6.69
C ILE A 175 -1.10 3.71 -5.57
N GLY A 176 -0.18 4.67 -5.50
CA GLY A 176 -0.33 5.87 -4.67
C GLY A 176 -1.44 6.77 -5.20
N ASN A 177 -2.13 7.48 -4.33
CA ASN A 177 -3.17 8.42 -4.71
C ASN A 177 -2.55 9.81 -4.94
N PRO A 178 -2.37 10.26 -6.18
CA PRO A 178 -1.92 11.62 -6.45
C PRO A 178 -3.06 12.62 -6.18
N ASP A 179 -2.70 13.87 -6.05
CA ASP A 179 -3.66 14.97 -6.09
C ASP A 179 -4.42 14.92 -7.43
N PRO A 180 -5.77 14.96 -7.44
CA PRO A 180 -6.59 14.86 -8.64
C PRO A 180 -6.26 15.91 -9.72
N ASN A 181 -5.73 17.07 -9.33
CA ASN A 181 -5.37 18.15 -10.24
C ASN A 181 -3.97 18.03 -10.83
N LYS A 182 -3.19 17.03 -10.42
CA LYS A 182 -1.84 16.80 -10.94
C LYS A 182 -1.86 15.93 -12.18
N LYS A 183 -1.03 16.30 -13.15
CA LYS A 183 -0.84 15.56 -14.40
C LYS A 183 0.59 15.01 -14.45
N ILE A 184 0.76 13.87 -15.10
CA ILE A 184 2.06 13.28 -15.40
C ILE A 184 2.43 13.68 -16.83
N SER A 185 3.61 14.29 -17.02
CA SER A 185 4.21 14.47 -18.32
C SER A 185 5.20 13.34 -18.56
N LEU A 186 5.06 12.60 -19.64
CA LEU A 186 5.84 11.41 -19.94
C LEU A 186 6.51 11.54 -21.31
N ASP A 187 7.77 11.08 -21.38
CA ASP A 187 8.48 10.93 -22.64
C ASP A 187 7.92 9.69 -23.39
N PRO A 188 7.42 9.86 -24.63
CA PRO A 188 6.90 8.73 -25.43
C PRO A 188 7.93 7.62 -25.67
N TRP A 189 9.23 7.94 -25.68
CA TRP A 189 10.30 6.96 -25.86
C TRP A 189 10.31 5.85 -24.83
N HIS A 190 9.81 6.11 -23.60
CA HIS A 190 9.63 5.06 -22.62
C HIS A 190 8.78 3.89 -23.15
N PHE A 191 7.71 4.21 -23.88
CA PHE A 191 6.76 3.23 -24.38
C PHE A 191 7.24 2.60 -25.69
N ILE A 192 7.81 3.39 -26.59
CA ILE A 192 8.42 2.93 -27.84
C ILE A 192 9.52 1.89 -27.54
N LEU A 193 10.31 2.14 -26.50
CA LEU A 193 11.36 1.24 -26.04
C LEU A 193 10.86 0.11 -25.10
N GLY A 194 9.56 -0.14 -25.08
CA GLY A 194 8.94 -1.32 -24.46
C GLY A 194 8.78 -1.30 -22.95
N LYS A 195 8.79 -0.11 -22.30
CA LYS A 195 8.36 0.00 -20.93
C LYS A 195 6.83 -0.03 -20.83
N THR A 196 6.31 -0.46 -19.71
CA THR A 196 4.86 -0.45 -19.45
C THR A 196 4.57 0.37 -18.20
N LEU A 197 3.66 1.34 -18.30
CA LEU A 197 3.08 2.05 -17.17
C LEU A 197 1.71 1.46 -16.86
N LEU A 198 1.48 1.08 -15.60
CA LEU A 198 0.27 0.42 -15.15
C LEU A 198 -0.35 1.16 -13.97
N GLY A 199 -1.67 1.15 -13.87
CA GLY A 199 -2.41 1.46 -12.66
C GLY A 199 -3.01 0.18 -12.06
N ALA A 200 -3.13 0.14 -10.74
CA ALA A 200 -3.92 -0.89 -10.08
C ALA A 200 -4.74 -0.29 -8.94
N TRP A 201 -5.97 -0.72 -8.86
CA TRP A 201 -6.89 -0.32 -7.81
C TRP A 201 -7.36 -1.57 -7.07
N ASN A 202 -6.85 -1.76 -5.85
CA ASN A 202 -7.15 -2.93 -5.02
C ASN A 202 -6.92 -4.26 -5.77
N THR A 203 -7.83 -5.24 -5.65
CA THR A 203 -7.78 -6.55 -6.30
C THR A 203 -8.52 -6.60 -7.64
N ASN A 204 -8.92 -5.43 -8.18
CA ASN A 204 -9.83 -5.35 -9.32
C ASN A 204 -11.14 -6.12 -9.03
N LYS A 205 -11.68 -6.89 -9.95
CA LYS A 205 -12.94 -7.64 -9.75
C LYS A 205 -12.77 -8.99 -9.01
N SER A 206 -11.64 -9.26 -8.37
CA SER A 206 -11.32 -10.60 -7.86
C SER A 206 -11.01 -10.68 -6.36
N PHE A 207 -11.54 -9.75 -5.55
CA PHE A 207 -11.30 -9.75 -4.09
C PHE A 207 -11.68 -11.08 -3.44
N GLU A 208 -12.90 -11.52 -3.61
CA GLU A 208 -13.42 -12.74 -3.00
C GLU A 208 -12.59 -13.98 -3.40
N LYS A 209 -12.30 -14.08 -4.70
CA LYS A 209 -11.52 -15.17 -5.28
C LYS A 209 -10.09 -15.25 -4.73
N ASN A 210 -9.48 -14.08 -4.45
CA ASN A 210 -8.11 -13.98 -3.99
C ASN A 210 -7.98 -13.86 -2.47
N PHE A 211 -9.05 -13.54 -1.73
CA PHE A 211 -8.99 -13.26 -0.30
C PHE A 211 -8.32 -14.38 0.49
N TYR A 212 -8.83 -15.59 0.38
CA TYR A 212 -8.28 -16.74 1.14
C TYR A 212 -6.87 -17.13 0.66
N LYS A 213 -6.58 -17.00 -0.65
CA LYS A 213 -5.23 -17.21 -1.18
C LYS A 213 -4.26 -16.21 -0.55
N PHE A 214 -4.58 -14.94 -0.56
CA PHE A 214 -3.74 -13.89 0.01
C PHE A 214 -3.64 -14.00 1.53
N LEU A 215 -4.73 -14.34 2.19
CA LEU A 215 -4.73 -14.60 3.63
C LEU A 215 -3.79 -15.74 4.03
N LYS A 216 -3.84 -16.87 3.32
CA LYS A 216 -2.94 -18.01 3.55
C LYS A 216 -1.47 -17.60 3.41
N ILE A 217 -1.12 -16.90 2.34
CA ILE A 217 0.24 -16.40 2.09
C ILE A 217 0.65 -15.41 3.21
N PHE A 218 -0.22 -14.47 3.56
CA PHE A 218 0.03 -13.47 4.59
C PHE A 218 0.29 -14.09 5.97
N LEU A 219 -0.53 -15.05 6.39
CA LEU A 219 -0.38 -15.72 7.68
C LEU A 219 0.89 -16.59 7.73
N ALA A 220 1.19 -17.32 6.66
CA ALA A 220 2.38 -18.17 6.55
C ALA A 220 3.69 -17.37 6.57
N SER A 221 3.69 -16.17 5.99
CA SER A 221 4.89 -15.33 5.87
C SER A 221 5.34 -14.67 7.17
N LYS A 222 4.54 -14.74 8.25
CA LYS A 222 4.78 -14.04 9.55
C LYS A 222 4.93 -12.51 9.41
N VAL A 223 4.64 -11.95 8.24
CA VAL A 223 4.77 -10.53 7.89
C VAL A 223 3.95 -9.63 8.82
N HIS A 224 2.81 -10.13 9.30
CA HIS A 224 1.95 -9.41 10.23
C HIS A 224 2.69 -8.89 11.49
N LYS A 225 3.75 -9.58 11.92
CA LYS A 225 4.55 -9.17 13.09
C LYS A 225 5.26 -7.82 12.90
N TYR A 226 5.53 -7.43 11.66
CA TYR A 226 6.20 -6.17 11.33
C TYR A 226 5.21 -5.03 11.10
N PHE A 227 3.95 -5.34 10.74
CA PHE A 227 2.94 -4.32 10.47
C PHE A 227 2.28 -3.78 11.73
N ILE A 228 1.77 -4.71 12.56
CA ILE A 228 1.00 -4.35 13.75
C ILE A 228 2.00 -4.12 14.88
N SER A 229 2.45 -2.88 15.01
CA SER A 229 3.48 -2.53 15.98
C SER A 229 2.91 -2.10 17.33
N LYS A 230 1.64 -1.63 17.36
CA LYS A 230 1.01 -1.18 18.61
C LYS A 230 -0.52 -1.15 18.48
N THR A 231 -1.19 -1.53 19.56
CA THR A 231 -2.65 -1.43 19.72
C THR A 231 -2.99 -0.29 20.67
N TYR A 232 -4.02 0.49 20.33
CA TYR A 232 -4.50 1.62 21.11
C TYR A 232 -5.97 1.41 21.46
N LYS A 233 -6.42 1.98 22.58
CA LYS A 233 -7.85 2.14 22.87
C LYS A 233 -8.44 3.22 21.97
N LEU A 234 -9.76 3.18 21.70
CA LEU A 234 -10.43 4.20 20.88
C LEU A 234 -10.23 5.61 21.44
N SER A 235 -10.23 5.80 22.75
CA SER A 235 -9.94 7.09 23.41
C SER A 235 -8.58 7.69 23.06
N ASN A 236 -7.62 6.87 22.61
CA ASN A 236 -6.27 7.27 22.22
C ASN A 236 -6.06 7.32 20.70
N ILE A 237 -7.13 7.42 19.92
CA ILE A 237 -7.06 7.38 18.46
C ILE A 237 -6.20 8.51 17.88
N ASN A 238 -6.29 9.73 18.43
CA ASN A 238 -5.49 10.87 17.99
C ASN A 238 -3.98 10.60 18.17
N ARG A 239 -3.60 10.02 19.32
CA ARG A 239 -2.22 9.59 19.57
C ARG A 239 -1.77 8.50 18.58
N ALA A 240 -2.66 7.59 18.20
CA ALA A 240 -2.34 6.59 17.19
C ALA A 240 -2.04 7.23 15.82
N PHE A 241 -2.76 8.29 15.44
CA PHE A 241 -2.48 9.05 14.21
C PHE A 241 -1.17 9.83 14.28
N GLU A 242 -0.85 10.45 15.42
CA GLU A 242 0.43 11.14 15.64
C GLU A 242 1.61 10.16 15.53
N ASP A 243 1.54 9.02 16.22
CA ASP A 243 2.55 7.98 16.18
C ASP A 243 2.71 7.39 14.75
N LEU A 244 1.63 7.32 13.96
CA LEU A 244 1.68 6.94 12.56
C LEU A 244 2.35 8.00 11.68
N LYS A 245 1.99 9.27 11.87
CA LYS A 245 2.54 10.42 11.12
C LYS A 245 4.05 10.56 11.37
N SER A 246 4.48 10.43 12.60
CA SER A 246 5.91 10.48 12.97
C SER A 246 6.72 9.27 12.48
N GLY A 247 6.06 8.17 12.10
CA GLY A 247 6.71 6.92 11.73
C GLY A 247 7.10 6.03 12.91
N LYS A 248 6.72 6.39 14.13
CA LYS A 248 6.93 5.58 15.34
C LYS A 248 6.24 4.23 15.25
N VAL A 249 5.05 4.19 14.64
CA VAL A 249 4.32 2.97 14.30
C VAL A 249 4.09 2.92 12.79
N LEU A 250 4.05 1.71 12.21
CA LEU A 250 3.78 1.53 10.79
C LEU A 250 2.28 1.35 10.50
N ARG A 251 1.60 0.63 11.37
CA ARG A 251 0.16 0.37 11.28
C ARG A 251 -0.41 0.19 12.69
N PRO A 252 -0.90 1.27 13.31
CA PRO A 252 -1.59 1.15 14.60
C PRO A 252 -2.92 0.43 14.41
N THR A 253 -3.33 -0.34 15.41
CA THR A 253 -4.66 -0.94 15.48
C THR A 253 -5.44 -0.34 16.65
N ILE A 254 -6.74 -0.22 16.48
CA ILE A 254 -7.64 0.24 17.54
C ILE A 254 -8.38 -0.98 18.09
N LYS A 255 -8.44 -1.08 19.41
CA LYS A 255 -9.24 -2.07 20.14
C LYS A 255 -10.37 -1.32 20.87
N PHE A 256 -11.57 -1.85 20.71
CA PHE A 256 -12.80 -1.44 21.38
C PHE A 256 -13.04 -2.23 22.63
#